data_048ae2502998a56084dac1693a8701be
#
_entry.id   048ae2502998a56084dac1693a8701be
#
_cell.length_a   1.000
_cell.length_b   1.000
_cell.length_c   1.000
_cell.angle_alpha   90.00
_cell.angle_beta   90.00
_cell.angle_gamma   90.00
#
_symmetry.space_group_name_H-M   'P 1'
#
loop_
_entity.id
_entity.type
_entity.pdbx_description
1 polymer ?
#
loop_
_entity_poly.entity_id
_entity_poly.type
_entity_poly.pdbx_seq_one_letter_code
_entity_poly.pdbx_strand_id
1 'polypeptide(L)'
;MRLNTASEAISFLRELETKAATFYESMGKAHSSEEALFSDFAKESKKNIANIERTYFGVITDALEGCFASDIDRSKYEIHDMAATARYADDLAAALEMEERIRRFYVDAAAQSKGLMADVPRVMERIARARGERQERLRSLMDALKKART
;
A
#
# COMPACT_ATOMS: atom_id res chain seq x y z
N MET A 1 12.16 -10.80 10.18
CA MET A 1 11.12 -11.85 10.05
C MET A 1 10.73 -12.02 8.59
N ARG A 2 10.66 -13.24 8.14
CA ARG A 2 10.34 -13.54 6.74
C ARG A 2 8.89 -14.00 6.58
N LEU A 3 8.30 -13.62 5.46
CA LEU A 3 6.96 -14.08 5.08
C LEU A 3 7.15 -15.32 4.18
N ASN A 4 6.75 -16.47 4.69
CA ASN A 4 7.00 -17.75 4.02
C ASN A 4 5.75 -18.35 3.36
N THR A 5 4.57 -17.91 3.75
CA THR A 5 3.30 -18.41 3.22
C THR A 5 2.48 -17.30 2.60
N ALA A 6 1.52 -17.69 1.76
CA ALA A 6 0.58 -16.74 1.18
C ALA A 6 -0.23 -16.03 2.27
N SER A 7 -0.67 -16.76 3.30
CA SER A 7 -1.41 -16.18 4.42
C SER A 7 -0.61 -15.10 5.13
N GLU A 8 0.69 -15.35 5.38
CA GLU A 8 1.56 -14.36 6.02
C GLU A 8 1.71 -13.11 5.16
N ALA A 9 1.87 -13.29 3.84
CA ALA A 9 1.98 -12.16 2.92
C ALA A 9 0.69 -11.34 2.88
N ILE A 10 -0.46 -12.00 2.84
CA ILE A 10 -1.77 -11.32 2.83
C ILE A 10 -2.01 -10.59 4.16
N SER A 11 -1.64 -11.19 5.29
CA SER A 11 -1.76 -10.54 6.61
C SER A 11 -0.89 -9.30 6.70
N PHE A 12 0.34 -9.37 6.19
CA PHE A 12 1.24 -8.22 6.17
C PHE A 12 0.71 -7.11 5.27
N LEU A 13 0.17 -7.45 4.12
CA LEU A 13 -0.45 -6.50 3.20
C LEU A 13 -1.61 -5.77 3.87
N ARG A 14 -2.42 -6.49 4.64
CA ARG A 14 -3.49 -5.87 5.44
C ARG A 14 -2.93 -4.86 6.42
N GLU A 15 -1.83 -5.17 7.09
CA GLU A 15 -1.17 -4.22 8.00
C GLU A 15 -0.74 -2.96 7.25
N LEU A 16 -0.09 -3.11 6.10
CA LEU A 16 0.38 -1.97 5.30
C LEU A 16 -0.79 -1.08 4.88
N GLU A 17 -1.85 -1.67 4.35
CA GLU A 17 -3.02 -0.91 3.89
C GLU A 17 -3.76 -0.25 5.04
N THR A 18 -3.86 -0.91 6.19
CA THR A 18 -4.50 -0.35 7.37
C THR A 18 -3.73 0.86 7.88
N LYS A 19 -2.41 0.77 7.95
CA LYS A 19 -1.56 1.89 8.36
C LYS A 19 -1.65 3.05 7.37
N ALA A 20 -1.69 2.76 6.08
CA ALA A 20 -1.87 3.78 5.06
C ALA A 20 -3.22 4.49 5.21
N ALA A 21 -4.30 3.74 5.39
CA ALA A 21 -5.63 4.32 5.56
C ALA A 21 -5.68 5.24 6.78
N THR A 22 -5.13 4.80 7.91
CA THR A 22 -5.09 5.58 9.14
C THR A 22 -4.30 6.87 8.94
N PHE A 23 -3.15 6.80 8.28
CA PHE A 23 -2.34 7.98 8.01
C PHE A 23 -3.07 8.98 7.10
N TYR A 24 -3.68 8.51 6.02
CA TYR A 24 -4.42 9.39 5.12
C TYR A 24 -5.65 10.01 5.77
N GLU A 25 -6.33 9.28 6.64
CA GLU A 25 -7.43 9.84 7.42
C GLU A 25 -6.94 11.00 8.30
N SER A 26 -5.77 10.83 8.94
CA SER A 26 -5.16 11.90 9.74
C SER A 26 -4.73 13.08 8.88
N MET A 27 -4.21 12.83 7.68
CA MET A 27 -3.83 13.90 6.75
C MET A 27 -5.04 14.72 6.30
N GLY A 28 -6.17 14.07 6.03
CA GLY A 28 -7.40 14.76 5.66
C GLY A 28 -7.90 15.69 6.75
N LYS A 29 -7.74 15.29 8.01
CA LYS A 29 -8.12 16.13 9.16
C LYS A 29 -7.16 17.29 9.38
N ALA A 30 -5.87 17.04 9.22
CA ALA A 30 -4.83 18.06 9.48
C ALA A 30 -4.70 19.07 8.33
N HIS A 31 -4.99 18.67 7.11
CA HIS A 31 -4.79 19.47 5.89
C HIS A 31 -6.09 19.53 5.09
N SER A 32 -7.03 20.32 5.59
CA SER A 32 -8.42 20.35 5.10
C SER A 32 -8.57 20.75 3.63
N SER A 33 -7.60 21.49 3.07
CA SER A 33 -7.64 21.88 1.66
C SER A 33 -7.61 20.68 0.71
N GLU A 34 -7.06 19.54 1.13
CA GLU A 34 -6.97 18.32 0.35
C GLU A 34 -7.70 17.15 1.04
N GLU A 35 -8.67 17.44 1.88
CA GLU A 35 -9.40 16.44 2.64
C GLU A 35 -10.04 15.38 1.74
N ALA A 36 -10.66 15.80 0.64
CA ALA A 36 -11.32 14.87 -0.29
C ALA A 36 -10.32 13.88 -0.90
N LEU A 37 -9.14 14.35 -1.29
CA LEU A 37 -8.11 13.50 -1.88
C LEU A 37 -7.62 12.45 -0.89
N PHE A 38 -7.28 12.87 0.32
CA PHE A 38 -6.75 11.94 1.33
C PHE A 38 -7.84 11.00 1.85
N SER A 39 -9.07 11.44 1.93
CA SER A 39 -10.21 10.58 2.24
C SER A 39 -10.37 9.49 1.16
N ASP A 40 -10.23 9.84 -0.11
CA ASP A 40 -10.29 8.88 -1.20
C ASP A 40 -9.15 7.88 -1.15
N PHE A 41 -7.94 8.32 -0.83
CA PHE A 41 -6.80 7.42 -0.66
C PHE A 41 -7.04 6.42 0.48
N ALA A 42 -7.60 6.89 1.59
CA ALA A 42 -7.92 6.01 2.72
C ALA A 42 -8.97 4.97 2.34
N LYS A 43 -10.03 5.39 1.64
CA LYS A 43 -11.08 4.47 1.16
C LYS A 43 -10.53 3.44 0.17
N GLU A 44 -9.66 3.88 -0.73
CA GLU A 44 -9.02 3.00 -1.70
C GLU A 44 -8.13 1.95 -1.02
N SER A 45 -7.40 2.34 0.02
CA SER A 45 -6.60 1.38 0.81
C SER A 45 -7.48 0.31 1.44
N LYS A 46 -8.63 0.68 1.97
CA LYS A 46 -9.60 -0.29 2.52
C LYS A 46 -10.18 -1.20 1.44
N LYS A 47 -10.46 -0.67 0.25
CA LYS A 47 -10.91 -1.48 -0.90
C LYS A 47 -9.83 -2.46 -1.34
N ASN A 48 -8.57 -2.07 -1.29
CA ASN A 48 -7.46 -2.95 -1.66
C ASN A 48 -7.42 -4.19 -0.76
N ILE A 49 -7.62 -4.02 0.54
CA ILE A 49 -7.71 -5.14 1.48
C ILE A 49 -8.81 -6.11 1.03
N ALA A 50 -10.02 -5.59 0.80
CA ALA A 50 -11.16 -6.41 0.42
C ALA A 50 -10.92 -7.14 -0.91
N ASN A 51 -10.34 -6.45 -1.89
CA ASN A 51 -10.07 -7.02 -3.22
C ASN A 51 -9.04 -8.16 -3.16
N ILE A 52 -7.94 -7.94 -2.43
CA ILE A 52 -6.89 -8.95 -2.29
C ILE A 52 -7.42 -10.17 -1.54
N GLU A 53 -8.12 -9.95 -0.45
CA GLU A 53 -8.67 -11.06 0.35
C GLU A 53 -9.67 -11.90 -0.47
N ARG A 54 -10.55 -11.23 -1.20
CA ARG A 54 -11.53 -11.92 -2.05
C ARG A 54 -10.82 -12.76 -3.10
N THR A 55 -9.82 -12.19 -3.76
CA THR A 55 -9.08 -12.89 -4.81
C THR A 55 -8.29 -14.05 -4.22
N TYR A 56 -7.65 -13.85 -3.08
CA TYR A 56 -6.89 -14.88 -2.38
C TYR A 56 -7.81 -16.04 -1.96
N PHE A 57 -8.90 -15.76 -1.27
CA PHE A 57 -9.83 -16.79 -0.81
C PHE A 57 -10.55 -17.50 -1.97
N GLY A 58 -10.64 -16.86 -3.12
CA GLY A 58 -11.24 -17.49 -4.31
C GLY A 58 -10.35 -18.52 -4.98
N VAL A 59 -9.05 -18.51 -4.73
CA VAL A 59 -8.10 -19.39 -5.43
C VAL A 59 -7.30 -20.29 -4.50
N ILE A 60 -7.21 -19.95 -3.22
CA ILE A 60 -6.35 -20.69 -2.30
C ILE A 60 -7.06 -21.93 -1.76
N THR A 61 -6.33 -23.03 -1.73
CA THR A 61 -6.69 -24.25 -1.03
C THR A 61 -5.53 -24.59 -0.09
N ASP A 62 -5.75 -25.52 0.84
CA ASP A 62 -4.68 -25.95 1.74
C ASP A 62 -3.45 -26.44 0.97
N ALA A 63 -3.67 -27.13 -0.15
CA ALA A 63 -2.58 -27.60 -1.01
C ALA A 63 -1.82 -26.44 -1.66
N LEU A 64 -2.54 -25.43 -2.17
CA LEU A 64 -1.93 -24.24 -2.77
C LEU A 64 -1.20 -23.40 -1.74
N GLU A 65 -1.74 -23.28 -0.52
CA GLU A 65 -1.08 -22.59 0.58
C GLU A 65 0.28 -23.22 0.87
N GLY A 66 0.35 -24.54 0.91
CA GLY A 66 1.60 -25.25 1.16
C GLY A 66 2.58 -25.19 0.00
N CYS A 67 2.10 -24.93 -1.23
CA CYS A 67 2.95 -24.80 -2.41
C CYS A 67 3.48 -23.38 -2.64
N PHE A 68 2.87 -22.38 -2.03
CA PHE A 68 3.33 -21.00 -2.16
C PHE A 68 4.63 -20.83 -1.37
N ALA A 69 5.72 -20.72 -2.10
CA ALA A 69 7.03 -20.44 -1.51
C ALA A 69 7.30 -18.95 -1.61
N SER A 70 7.15 -18.25 -0.53
CA SER A 70 7.50 -16.84 -0.44
C SER A 70 8.81 -16.69 0.34
N ASP A 71 9.66 -15.79 -0.13
CA ASP A 71 10.89 -15.43 0.57
C ASP A 71 10.98 -13.91 0.62
N ILE A 72 10.04 -13.32 1.35
CA ILE A 72 9.94 -11.87 1.48
C ILE A 72 10.39 -11.47 2.88
N ASP A 73 11.40 -10.62 2.95
CA ASP A 73 11.85 -10.04 4.20
C ASP A 73 10.98 -8.81 4.51
N ARG A 74 10.04 -8.97 5.45
CA ARG A 74 9.08 -7.90 5.76
C ARG A 74 9.74 -6.62 6.26
N SER A 75 10.95 -6.71 6.83
CA SER A 75 11.65 -5.52 7.34
C SER A 75 11.96 -4.48 6.25
N LYS A 76 12.02 -4.91 4.99
CA LYS A 76 12.25 -4.01 3.85
C LYS A 76 11.04 -3.17 3.49
N TYR A 77 9.87 -3.56 3.97
CA TYR A 77 8.60 -2.95 3.56
C TYR A 77 7.80 -2.38 4.74
N GLU A 78 8.27 -2.59 5.96
CA GLU A 78 7.55 -2.12 7.15
C GLU A 78 7.44 -0.60 7.16
N ILE A 79 6.28 -0.12 7.54
CA ILE A 79 6.02 1.29 7.80
C ILE A 79 5.63 1.42 9.26
N HIS A 80 6.02 2.53 9.86
CA HIS A 80 5.65 2.83 11.24
C HIS A 80 4.21 3.34 11.29
N ASP A 81 3.60 3.23 12.47
CA ASP A 81 2.35 3.95 12.70
C ASP A 81 2.64 5.44 12.62
N MET A 82 1.92 6.12 11.74
CA MET A 82 2.13 7.53 11.46
C MET A 82 0.84 8.31 11.62
N ALA A 83 0.98 9.55 12.06
CA ALA A 83 -0.11 10.50 12.09
C ALA A 83 0.37 11.80 11.44
N ALA A 84 -0.55 12.50 10.80
CA ALA A 84 -0.23 13.79 10.18
C ALA A 84 0.18 14.82 11.26
N THR A 85 1.10 15.68 10.86
CA THR A 85 1.61 16.77 11.68
C THR A 85 1.02 18.10 11.20
N ALA A 86 1.45 19.21 11.77
CA ALA A 86 1.10 20.53 11.27
C ALA A 86 1.90 20.91 10.01
N ARG A 87 2.91 20.12 9.65
CA ARG A 87 3.83 20.40 8.55
C ARG A 87 3.46 19.60 7.32
N TYR A 88 2.73 20.23 6.42
CA TYR A 88 2.22 19.57 5.23
C TYR A 88 3.33 18.98 4.35
N ALA A 89 4.43 19.71 4.15
CA ALA A 89 5.55 19.22 3.34
C ALA A 89 6.17 17.96 3.92
N ASP A 90 6.33 17.89 5.24
CA ASP A 90 6.86 16.70 5.91
C ASP A 90 5.91 15.53 5.77
N ASP A 91 4.61 15.76 5.88
CA ASP A 91 3.59 14.73 5.75
C ASP A 91 3.54 14.19 4.32
N LEU A 92 3.67 15.05 3.31
CA LEU A 92 3.73 14.62 1.91
C LEU A 92 4.98 13.76 1.65
N ALA A 93 6.12 14.14 2.22
CA ALA A 93 7.35 13.35 2.09
C ALA A 93 7.19 11.98 2.75
N ALA A 94 6.58 11.92 3.93
CA ALA A 94 6.30 10.66 4.62
C ALA A 94 5.34 9.79 3.81
N ALA A 95 4.31 10.38 3.21
CA ALA A 95 3.37 9.67 2.36
C ALA A 95 4.06 9.08 1.12
N LEU A 96 4.96 9.83 0.49
CA LEU A 96 5.71 9.33 -0.67
C LEU A 96 6.58 8.13 -0.32
N GLU A 97 7.27 8.18 0.81
CA GLU A 97 8.09 7.06 1.26
C GLU A 97 7.23 5.85 1.57
N MET A 98 6.11 6.04 2.26
CA MET A 98 5.15 5.00 2.55
C MET A 98 4.63 4.32 1.27
N GLU A 99 4.22 5.13 0.30
CA GLU A 99 3.71 4.62 -0.98
C GLU A 99 4.76 3.79 -1.72
N GLU A 100 6.03 4.21 -1.69
CA GLU A 100 7.10 3.47 -2.36
C GLU A 100 7.31 2.09 -1.72
N ARG A 101 7.27 2.01 -0.40
CA ARG A 101 7.40 0.73 0.31
C ARG A 101 6.25 -0.21 0.02
N ILE A 102 5.03 0.30 0.02
CA ILE A 102 3.84 -0.50 -0.27
C ILE A 102 3.85 -0.95 -1.73
N ARG A 103 4.17 -0.05 -2.66
CA ARG A 103 4.26 -0.38 -4.08
C ARG A 103 5.26 -1.52 -4.32
N ARG A 104 6.44 -1.41 -3.73
CA ARG A 104 7.47 -2.46 -3.82
C ARG A 104 6.99 -3.79 -3.29
N PHE A 105 6.27 -3.78 -2.18
CA PHE A 105 5.72 -5.02 -1.64
C PHE A 105 4.79 -5.70 -2.64
N TYR A 106 3.88 -4.96 -3.24
CA TYR A 106 2.98 -5.51 -4.25
C TYR A 106 3.72 -6.06 -5.47
N VAL A 107 4.72 -5.33 -5.95
CA VAL A 107 5.52 -5.78 -7.10
C VAL A 107 6.24 -7.10 -6.79
N ASP A 108 6.92 -7.14 -5.65
CA ASP A 108 7.72 -8.31 -5.26
C ASP A 108 6.83 -9.52 -4.93
N ALA A 109 5.72 -9.30 -4.24
CA ALA A 109 4.76 -10.36 -3.93
C ALA A 109 4.11 -10.91 -5.21
N ALA A 110 3.77 -10.04 -6.16
CA ALA A 110 3.22 -10.45 -7.45
C ALA A 110 4.22 -11.34 -8.21
N ALA A 111 5.48 -10.94 -8.23
CA ALA A 111 6.52 -11.71 -8.92
C ALA A 111 6.69 -13.11 -8.32
N GLN A 112 6.64 -13.21 -6.99
CA GLN A 112 6.79 -14.51 -6.31
C GLN A 112 5.55 -15.40 -6.41
N SER A 113 4.39 -14.83 -6.67
CA SER A 113 3.14 -15.60 -6.76
C SER A 113 2.75 -15.98 -8.19
N LYS A 114 3.53 -15.56 -9.20
CA LYS A 114 3.26 -15.89 -10.60
C LYS A 114 3.22 -17.41 -10.82
N GLY A 115 2.17 -17.86 -11.50
CA GLY A 115 1.99 -19.27 -11.83
C GLY A 115 1.41 -20.11 -10.70
N LEU A 116 1.29 -19.56 -9.49
CA LEU A 116 0.82 -20.32 -8.33
C LEU A 116 -0.57 -19.93 -7.86
N MET A 117 -0.96 -18.67 -8.04
CA MET A 117 -2.17 -18.12 -7.41
C MET A 117 -3.09 -17.40 -8.39
N ALA A 118 -3.18 -17.90 -9.61
CA ALA A 118 -4.15 -17.43 -10.62
C ALA A 118 -4.19 -15.90 -10.75
N ASP A 119 -5.28 -15.26 -10.31
CA ASP A 119 -5.49 -13.83 -10.49
C ASP A 119 -4.84 -12.96 -9.42
N VAL A 120 -4.29 -13.54 -8.34
CA VAL A 120 -3.67 -12.77 -7.26
C VAL A 120 -2.53 -11.89 -7.77
N PRO A 121 -1.54 -12.39 -8.56
CA PRO A 121 -0.49 -11.55 -9.11
C PRO A 121 -1.02 -10.39 -9.94
N ARG A 122 -2.06 -10.63 -10.74
CA ARG A 122 -2.66 -9.59 -11.59
C ARG A 122 -3.28 -8.48 -10.74
N VAL A 123 -4.00 -8.83 -9.67
CA VAL A 123 -4.59 -7.86 -8.76
C VAL A 123 -3.50 -7.07 -8.06
N MET A 124 -2.45 -7.74 -7.59
CA MET A 124 -1.31 -7.07 -6.95
C MET A 124 -0.61 -6.09 -7.89
N GLU A 125 -0.37 -6.48 -9.13
CA GLU A 125 0.24 -5.60 -10.14
C GLU A 125 -0.63 -4.38 -10.42
N ARG A 126 -1.94 -4.56 -10.49
CA ARG A 126 -2.88 -3.46 -10.68
C ARG A 126 -2.81 -2.47 -9.51
N ILE A 127 -2.76 -2.98 -8.29
CA ILE A 127 -2.66 -2.12 -7.09
C ILE A 127 -1.30 -1.41 -7.07
N ALA A 128 -0.23 -2.09 -7.46
CA ALA A 128 1.10 -1.46 -7.56
C ALA A 128 1.07 -0.27 -8.53
N ARG A 129 0.41 -0.41 -9.69
CA ARG A 129 0.25 0.69 -10.64
C ARG A 129 -0.54 1.84 -10.04
N ALA A 130 -1.63 1.54 -9.36
CA ALA A 130 -2.43 2.58 -8.69
C ALA A 130 -1.62 3.31 -7.61
N ARG A 131 -0.73 2.61 -6.92
CA ARG A 131 0.18 3.23 -5.96
C ARG A 131 1.16 4.17 -6.65
N GLY A 132 1.66 3.80 -7.83
CA GLY A 132 2.48 4.67 -8.66
C GLY A 132 1.76 5.96 -9.03
N GLU A 133 0.48 5.88 -9.36
CA GLU A 133 -0.36 7.05 -9.65
C GLU A 133 -0.52 7.95 -8.43
N ARG A 134 -0.68 7.37 -7.23
CA ARG A 134 -0.70 8.15 -5.99
C ARG A 134 0.61 8.89 -5.77
N GLN A 135 1.74 8.22 -6.02
CA GLN A 135 3.06 8.85 -5.92
C GLN A 135 3.16 10.06 -6.84
N GLU A 136 2.70 9.95 -8.08
CA GLU A 136 2.69 11.08 -9.02
C GLU A 136 1.82 12.22 -8.49
N ARG A 137 0.65 11.91 -7.96
CA ARG A 137 -0.24 12.92 -7.38
C ARG A 137 0.39 13.62 -6.20
N LEU A 138 1.04 12.87 -5.31
CA LEU A 138 1.73 13.42 -4.14
C LEU A 138 2.91 14.30 -4.54
N ARG A 139 3.68 13.89 -5.56
CA ARG A 139 4.77 14.71 -6.09
C ARG A 139 4.25 16.02 -6.65
N SER A 140 3.14 15.99 -7.37
CA SER A 140 2.51 17.20 -7.89
C SER A 140 2.12 18.17 -6.77
N LEU A 141 1.59 17.65 -5.67
CA LEU A 141 1.26 18.46 -4.49
C LEU A 141 2.51 19.07 -3.88
N MET A 142 3.59 18.31 -3.76
CA MET A 142 4.86 18.81 -3.24
C MET A 142 5.44 19.90 -4.13
N ASP A 143 5.39 19.72 -5.43
CA ASP A 143 5.89 20.71 -6.40
C ASP A 143 5.08 22.00 -6.33
N ALA A 144 3.76 21.90 -6.22
CA ALA A 144 2.88 23.06 -6.04
C ALA A 144 3.20 23.81 -4.76
N LEU A 145 3.47 23.09 -3.67
CA LEU A 145 3.82 23.67 -2.39
C LEU A 145 5.16 24.41 -2.45
N LYS A 146 6.16 23.84 -3.13
CA LYS A 146 7.46 24.48 -3.32
C LYS A 146 7.34 25.76 -4.15
N LYS A 147 6.54 25.74 -5.21
CA LYS A 147 6.28 26.93 -6.04
C LYS A 147 5.61 28.05 -5.25
N ALA A 148 4.68 27.70 -4.37
CA ALA A 148 4.00 28.68 -3.53
C ALA A 148 4.94 29.39 -2.53
N ARG A 149 6.09 28.78 -2.22
CA ARG A 149 7.08 29.34 -1.28
C ARG A 149 8.11 30.25 -1.97
N THR A 150 8.20 30.17 -3.28
CA THR A 150 9.08 31.05 -4.07
C THR A 150 8.31 32.22 -4.66
#